data_a6d950333ff0c4b7d145e9f797f91b25
#
_entry.id   a6d950333ff0c4b7d145e9f797f91b25
#
_cell.length_a   1.000
_cell.length_b   1.000
_cell.length_c   1.000
_cell.angle_alpha   90.00
_cell.angle_beta   90.00
_cell.angle_gamma   90.00
#
_symmetry.space_group_name_H-M   'P 1'
#
loop_
_entity.id
_entity.type
_entity.pdbx_description
1 polymer ?
#
loop_
_entity_poly.entity_id
_entity_poly.type
_entity_poly.pdbx_seq_one_letter_code
_entity_poly.pdbx_strand_id
1 'polypeptide(L)'
;MSFRTKRVFIATPFYMLFEFFLLKYFFLLFGGVKDVYLFIATLLLGGLQCIPMIFEEKKSTAAGRFFTEIFGIWQWLMLMILIDLIVIYAIKQFIDISLFAVCILLAVVPILGVYSYFHAHKLVVKEHTLKFDNLKEEVNIVHLSDIHFGAVRH
;
A
#
# COMPACT_ATOMS: atom_id res chain seq x y z
N MET A 1 -25.21 -11.48 -1.20
CA MET A 1 -23.77 -11.26 -1.15
C MET A 1 -23.31 -10.74 -2.49
N SER A 2 -22.69 -9.56 -2.55
CA SER A 2 -22.27 -8.96 -3.82
C SER A 2 -21.13 -9.75 -4.46
N PHE A 3 -20.92 -9.52 -5.76
CA PHE A 3 -19.80 -10.14 -6.49
C PHE A 3 -18.44 -9.72 -5.91
N ARG A 4 -18.33 -8.46 -5.42
CA ARG A 4 -17.15 -7.91 -4.76
C ARG A 4 -16.85 -8.67 -3.46
N THR A 5 -17.86 -8.86 -2.61
CA THR A 5 -17.72 -9.56 -1.32
C THR A 5 -17.27 -11.00 -1.52
N LYS A 6 -17.81 -11.71 -2.53
CA LYS A 6 -17.38 -13.08 -2.84
C LYS A 6 -15.90 -13.15 -3.23
N ARG A 7 -15.43 -12.21 -4.08
CA ARG A 7 -14.01 -12.15 -4.46
C ARG A 7 -13.10 -11.94 -3.26
N VAL A 8 -13.49 -11.06 -2.34
CA VAL A 8 -12.71 -10.79 -1.12
C VAL A 8 -12.57 -12.05 -0.28
N PHE A 9 -13.68 -12.75 0.01
CA PHE A 9 -13.63 -13.98 0.79
C PHE A 9 -12.77 -15.07 0.15
N ILE A 10 -12.74 -15.17 -1.17
CA ILE A 10 -11.88 -16.13 -1.87
C ILE A 10 -10.41 -15.69 -1.82
N ALA A 11 -10.12 -14.39 -2.01
CA ALA A 11 -8.76 -13.88 -2.06
C ALA A 11 -8.10 -13.81 -0.68
N THR A 12 -8.87 -13.58 0.38
CA THR A 12 -8.34 -13.39 1.75
C THR A 12 -7.46 -14.56 2.23
N PRO A 13 -7.82 -15.84 2.10
CA PRO A 13 -6.96 -16.93 2.54
C PRO A 13 -5.60 -16.97 1.82
N PHE A 14 -5.58 -16.65 0.52
CA PHE A 14 -4.33 -16.58 -0.25
C PHE A 14 -3.47 -15.41 0.21
N TYR A 15 -4.10 -14.28 0.48
CA TYR A 15 -3.41 -13.11 0.99
C TYR A 15 -2.85 -13.35 2.39
N MET A 16 -3.61 -13.99 3.29
CA MET A 16 -3.13 -14.39 4.62
C MET A 16 -1.96 -15.36 4.54
N LEU A 17 -1.99 -16.31 3.60
CA LEU A 17 -0.87 -17.24 3.38
C LEU A 17 0.38 -16.47 2.91
N PHE A 18 0.20 -15.53 2.00
CA PHE A 18 1.28 -14.64 1.54
C PHE A 18 1.86 -13.82 2.70
N GLU A 19 1.01 -13.16 3.51
CA GLU A 19 1.43 -12.40 4.69
C GLU A 19 2.19 -13.27 5.69
N PHE A 20 1.71 -14.49 5.95
CA PHE A 20 2.37 -15.42 6.85
C PHE A 20 3.80 -15.71 6.41
N PHE A 21 4.00 -16.09 5.16
CA PHE A 21 5.34 -16.39 4.64
C PHE A 21 6.22 -15.14 4.60
N LEU A 22 5.67 -13.99 4.20
CA LEU A 22 6.42 -12.75 4.18
C LEU A 22 6.93 -12.37 5.57
N LEU A 23 6.04 -12.37 6.57
CA LEU A 23 6.40 -12.09 7.96
C LEU A 23 7.38 -13.15 8.50
N LYS A 24 7.21 -14.41 8.15
CA LYS A 24 8.14 -15.48 8.55
C LYS A 24 9.55 -15.20 8.05
N TYR A 25 9.73 -14.90 6.76
CA TYR A 25 11.04 -14.59 6.19
C TYR A 25 11.60 -13.25 6.71
N PHE A 26 10.74 -12.27 6.95
CA PHE A 26 11.14 -11.02 7.58
C PHE A 26 11.73 -11.26 8.98
N PHE A 27 11.00 -11.93 9.85
CA PHE A 27 11.48 -12.20 11.21
C PHE A 27 12.66 -13.17 11.26
N LEU A 28 12.82 -14.03 10.27
CA LEU A 28 13.97 -14.93 10.18
C LEU A 28 15.30 -14.16 10.07
N LEU A 29 15.30 -12.94 9.51
CA LEU A 29 16.46 -12.06 9.49
C LEU A 29 16.93 -11.64 10.89
N PHE A 30 16.03 -11.65 11.87
CA PHE A 30 16.25 -11.22 13.26
C PHE A 30 16.29 -12.39 14.28
N GLY A 31 16.48 -13.61 13.80
CA GLY A 31 16.54 -14.81 14.66
C GLY A 31 15.22 -15.60 14.72
N GLY A 32 14.19 -15.14 14.01
CA GLY A 32 12.92 -15.86 13.88
C GLY A 32 11.92 -15.61 15.03
N VAL A 33 10.68 -15.94 14.76
CA VAL A 33 9.55 -15.91 15.71
C VAL A 33 8.79 -17.22 15.57
N LYS A 34 8.19 -17.72 16.64
CA LYS A 34 7.40 -18.96 16.60
C LYS A 34 6.24 -18.81 15.62
N ASP A 35 6.03 -19.82 14.77
CA ASP A 35 5.00 -19.81 13.71
C ASP A 35 3.59 -19.57 14.26
N VAL A 36 3.32 -19.98 15.50
CA VAL A 36 2.02 -19.75 16.16
C VAL A 36 1.68 -18.25 16.32
N TYR A 37 2.67 -17.41 16.65
CA TYR A 37 2.44 -15.97 16.79
C TYR A 37 2.24 -15.30 15.43
N LEU A 38 2.97 -15.77 14.43
CA LEU A 38 2.80 -15.30 13.04
C LEU A 38 1.42 -15.68 12.51
N PHE A 39 0.98 -16.88 12.79
CA PHE A 39 -0.36 -17.34 12.39
C PHE A 39 -1.47 -16.51 13.05
N ILE A 40 -1.36 -16.22 14.35
CA ILE A 40 -2.32 -15.36 15.04
C ILE A 40 -2.29 -13.94 14.45
N ALA A 41 -1.10 -13.38 14.21
CA ALA A 41 -0.96 -12.05 13.62
C ALA A 41 -1.62 -11.97 12.22
N THR A 42 -1.38 -12.94 11.35
CA THR A 42 -1.98 -12.96 10.01
C THR A 42 -3.49 -13.20 10.04
N LEU A 43 -3.99 -13.99 10.99
CA LEU A 43 -5.44 -14.14 11.20
C LEU A 43 -6.10 -12.81 11.59
N LEU A 44 -5.48 -12.08 12.50
CA LEU A 44 -5.99 -10.77 12.93
C LEU A 44 -5.92 -9.76 11.80
N LEU A 45 -4.80 -9.65 11.09
CA LEU A 45 -4.62 -8.71 9.98
C LEU A 45 -5.58 -9.04 8.83
N GLY A 46 -5.63 -10.30 8.37
CA GLY A 46 -6.52 -10.72 7.30
C GLY A 46 -8.00 -10.58 7.67
N GLY A 47 -8.37 -10.86 8.94
CA GLY A 47 -9.72 -10.62 9.44
C GLY A 47 -10.09 -9.13 9.43
N LEU A 48 -9.21 -8.27 9.89
CA LEU A 48 -9.42 -6.82 9.92
C LEU A 48 -9.52 -6.22 8.51
N GLN A 49 -8.81 -6.76 7.52
CA GLN A 49 -8.89 -6.31 6.13
C GLN A 49 -10.26 -6.53 5.48
N CYS A 50 -11.00 -7.55 5.94
CA CYS A 50 -12.36 -7.81 5.46
C CYS A 50 -13.37 -6.75 5.93
N ILE A 51 -13.10 -6.07 7.04
CA ILE A 51 -14.01 -5.13 7.69
C ILE A 51 -14.41 -3.98 6.75
N PRO A 52 -13.49 -3.20 6.16
CA PRO A 52 -13.86 -2.10 5.28
C PRO A 52 -14.69 -2.56 4.09
N MET A 53 -14.37 -3.72 3.55
CA MET A 53 -15.04 -4.25 2.36
C MET A 53 -16.49 -4.65 2.62
N ILE A 54 -16.80 -5.07 3.86
CA ILE A 54 -18.15 -5.43 4.28
C ILE A 54 -18.97 -4.15 4.57
N PHE A 55 -18.37 -3.20 5.28
CA PHE A 55 -19.08 -1.99 5.74
C PHE A 55 -19.27 -0.95 4.64
N GLU A 56 -18.35 -0.86 3.66
CA GLU A 56 -18.43 0.12 2.57
C GLU A 56 -19.20 -0.35 1.33
N GLU A 57 -19.81 -1.52 1.38
CA GLU A 57 -20.57 -2.04 0.22
C GLU A 57 -21.77 -1.17 -0.17
N LYS A 58 -22.36 -0.47 0.80
CA LYS A 58 -23.60 0.31 0.59
C LYS A 58 -23.45 1.81 0.83
N LYS A 59 -22.59 2.24 1.72
CA LYS A 59 -22.36 3.66 2.04
C LYS A 59 -20.93 3.85 2.52
N SER A 60 -20.26 4.88 1.99
CA SER A 60 -18.96 5.29 2.50
C SER A 60 -19.11 5.90 3.90
N THR A 61 -18.44 5.30 4.88
CA THR A 61 -18.41 5.76 6.27
C THR A 61 -17.01 6.29 6.63
N ALA A 62 -16.92 7.22 7.59
CA ALA A 62 -15.61 7.71 8.05
C ALA A 62 -14.72 6.58 8.57
N ALA A 63 -15.30 5.63 9.32
CA ALA A 63 -14.58 4.46 9.81
C ALA A 63 -14.10 3.55 8.65
N GLY A 64 -14.95 3.29 7.66
CA GLY A 64 -14.58 2.47 6.51
C GLY A 64 -13.44 3.10 5.71
N ARG A 65 -13.47 4.42 5.48
CA ARG A 65 -12.36 5.15 4.83
C ARG A 65 -11.05 5.00 5.59
N PHE A 66 -11.08 5.22 6.90
CA PHE A 66 -9.92 5.09 7.77
C PHE A 66 -9.29 3.68 7.68
N PHE A 67 -10.11 2.63 7.79
CA PHE A 67 -9.61 1.26 7.66
C PHE A 67 -9.10 0.95 6.25
N THR A 68 -9.77 1.43 5.21
CA THR A 68 -9.32 1.24 3.81
C THR A 68 -7.96 1.89 3.58
N GLU A 69 -7.73 3.08 4.13
CA GLU A 69 -6.46 3.79 4.03
C GLU A 69 -5.33 3.04 4.77
N ILE A 70 -5.58 2.63 6.02
CA ILE A 70 -4.59 1.85 6.80
C ILE A 70 -4.23 0.55 6.08
N PHE A 71 -5.23 -0.20 5.60
CA PHE A 71 -4.96 -1.46 4.90
C PHE A 71 -4.33 -1.24 3.53
N GLY A 72 -4.62 -0.14 2.85
CA GLY A 72 -3.92 0.25 1.63
C GLY A 72 -2.43 0.49 1.88
N ILE A 73 -2.10 1.23 2.95
CA ILE A 73 -0.71 1.45 3.39
C ILE A 73 -0.04 0.13 3.77
N TRP A 74 -0.74 -0.74 4.52
CA TRP A 74 -0.24 -2.05 4.91
C TRP A 74 0.09 -2.93 3.69
N GLN A 75 -0.81 -3.02 2.71
CA GLN A 75 -0.58 -3.78 1.49
C GLN A 75 0.61 -3.25 0.68
N TRP A 76 0.75 -1.93 0.60
CA TRP A 76 1.89 -1.30 -0.03
C TRP A 76 3.20 -1.65 0.69
N LEU A 77 3.22 -1.55 2.04
CA LEU A 77 4.37 -1.96 2.85
C LEU A 77 4.75 -3.42 2.63
N MET A 78 3.77 -4.32 2.61
CA MET A 78 4.01 -5.75 2.37
C MET A 78 4.67 -5.99 1.01
N LEU A 79 4.23 -5.29 -0.04
CA LEU A 79 4.82 -5.40 -1.37
C LEU A 79 6.27 -4.89 -1.39
N MET A 80 6.54 -3.77 -0.74
CA MET A 80 7.89 -3.21 -0.65
C MET A 80 8.82 -4.10 0.17
N ILE A 81 8.37 -4.59 1.33
CA ILE A 81 9.12 -5.56 2.14
C ILE A 81 9.42 -6.83 1.35
N LEU A 82 8.49 -7.31 0.52
CA LEU A 82 8.76 -8.47 -0.35
C LEU A 82 9.96 -8.20 -1.28
N ILE A 83 9.99 -7.03 -1.92
CA ILE A 83 11.09 -6.65 -2.81
C ILE A 83 12.40 -6.60 -2.02
N ASP A 84 12.41 -5.95 -0.86
CA ASP A 84 13.59 -5.89 0.00
C ASP A 84 14.06 -7.27 0.43
N LEU A 85 13.16 -8.16 0.84
CA LEU A 85 13.52 -9.53 1.22
C LEU A 85 14.15 -10.29 0.06
N ILE A 86 13.58 -10.17 -1.15
CA ILE A 86 14.16 -10.80 -2.34
C ILE A 86 15.60 -10.31 -2.55
N VAL A 87 15.83 -9.00 -2.48
CA VAL A 87 17.16 -8.39 -2.64
C VAL A 87 18.11 -8.85 -1.54
N ILE A 88 17.69 -8.77 -0.27
CA ILE A 88 18.51 -9.15 0.89
C ILE A 88 18.90 -10.62 0.82
N TYR A 89 17.93 -11.52 0.56
CA TYR A 89 18.22 -12.95 0.46
C TYR A 89 19.07 -13.29 -0.76
N ALA A 90 18.89 -12.60 -1.89
CA ALA A 90 19.76 -12.77 -3.06
C ALA A 90 21.21 -12.36 -2.75
N ILE A 91 21.43 -11.23 -2.09
CA ILE A 91 22.79 -10.78 -1.71
C ILE A 91 23.42 -11.75 -0.70
N LYS A 92 22.64 -12.23 0.28
CA LYS A 92 23.12 -13.21 1.29
C LYS A 92 23.59 -14.53 0.70
N GLN A 93 23.25 -14.86 -0.55
CA GLN A 93 23.80 -16.03 -1.24
C GLN A 93 25.28 -15.85 -1.60
N PHE A 94 25.75 -14.63 -1.74
CA PHE A 94 27.10 -14.32 -2.22
C PHE A 94 27.98 -13.65 -1.15
N ILE A 95 27.36 -12.93 -0.21
CA ILE A 95 28.07 -12.08 0.76
C ILE A 95 27.36 -12.17 2.12
N ASP A 96 28.13 -12.34 3.19
CA ASP A 96 27.61 -12.21 4.54
C ASP A 96 27.30 -10.74 4.86
N ILE A 97 26.01 -10.44 5.03
CA ILE A 97 25.55 -9.10 5.34
C ILE A 97 25.34 -8.99 6.87
N SER A 98 25.91 -7.94 7.49
CA SER A 98 25.68 -7.66 8.89
C SER A 98 24.20 -7.29 9.15
N LEU A 99 23.72 -7.57 10.37
CA LEU A 99 22.37 -7.17 10.77
C LEU A 99 22.14 -5.66 10.65
N PHE A 100 23.17 -4.86 10.89
CA PHE A 100 23.11 -3.40 10.71
C PHE A 100 22.81 -3.01 9.27
N ALA A 101 23.48 -3.64 8.30
CA ALA A 101 23.22 -3.40 6.88
C ALA A 101 21.81 -3.84 6.46
N VAL A 102 21.32 -4.97 6.99
CA VAL A 102 19.93 -5.40 6.81
C VAL A 102 18.95 -4.35 7.33
N CYS A 103 19.17 -3.80 8.52
CA CYS A 103 18.32 -2.74 9.07
C CYS A 103 18.32 -1.48 8.22
N ILE A 104 19.47 -1.09 7.65
CA ILE A 104 19.55 0.07 6.74
C ILE A 104 18.71 -0.18 5.48
N LEU A 105 18.84 -1.34 4.85
CA LEU A 105 18.07 -1.69 3.66
C LEU A 105 16.57 -1.65 3.94
N LEU A 106 16.14 -2.29 5.02
CA LEU A 106 14.73 -2.28 5.42
C LEU A 106 14.20 -0.90 5.79
N ALA A 107 15.04 0.02 6.29
CA ALA A 107 14.65 1.39 6.63
C ALA A 107 14.33 2.25 5.40
N VAL A 108 14.83 1.90 4.22
CA VAL A 108 14.56 2.62 2.97
C VAL A 108 13.07 2.59 2.64
N VAL A 109 12.39 1.46 2.87
CA VAL A 109 10.96 1.29 2.58
C VAL A 109 10.07 2.30 3.31
N PRO A 110 10.09 2.38 4.65
CA PRO A 110 9.26 3.34 5.36
C PRO A 110 9.63 4.79 5.03
N ILE A 111 10.91 5.10 4.78
CA ILE A 111 11.35 6.43 4.37
C ILE A 111 10.73 6.80 3.01
N LEU A 112 10.80 5.92 2.03
CA LEU A 112 10.18 6.14 0.72
C LEU A 112 8.65 6.24 0.84
N GLY A 113 8.03 5.47 1.72
CA GLY A 113 6.60 5.54 2.01
C GLY A 113 6.18 6.91 2.53
N VAL A 114 6.86 7.41 3.53
CA VAL A 114 6.62 8.74 4.10
C VAL A 114 6.84 9.84 3.04
N TYR A 115 7.94 9.76 2.30
CA TYR A 115 8.21 10.71 1.22
C TYR A 115 7.10 10.70 0.15
N SER A 116 6.72 9.51 -0.30
CA SER A 116 5.68 9.33 -1.33
C SER A 116 4.31 9.82 -0.85
N TYR A 117 3.98 9.59 0.43
CA TYR A 117 2.75 10.08 1.04
C TYR A 117 2.66 11.62 0.96
N PHE A 118 3.69 12.30 1.43
CA PHE A 118 3.72 13.77 1.39
C PHE A 118 3.78 14.32 -0.04
N HIS A 119 4.48 13.64 -0.93
CA HIS A 119 4.58 14.06 -2.33
C HIS A 119 3.25 13.89 -3.08
N ALA A 120 2.53 12.83 -2.83
CA ALA A 120 1.23 12.55 -3.45
C ALA A 120 0.13 13.55 -3.04
N HIS A 121 0.30 14.24 -1.91
CA HIS A 121 -0.66 15.26 -1.43
C HIS A 121 -0.37 16.67 -1.95
N LYS A 122 0.70 16.85 -2.73
CA LYS A 122 1.01 18.16 -3.32
C LYS A 122 0.20 18.37 -4.60
N LEU A 123 -0.71 19.34 -4.54
CA LEU A 123 -1.39 19.82 -5.74
C LEU A 123 -0.35 20.56 -6.64
N VAL A 124 -0.20 20.11 -7.86
CA VAL A 124 0.66 20.75 -8.85
C VAL A 124 -0.24 21.44 -9.87
N VAL A 125 -0.23 22.78 -9.88
CA VAL A 125 -0.88 23.56 -10.92
C VAL A 125 0.14 23.84 -12.01
N LYS A 126 -0.18 23.47 -13.26
CA LYS A 126 0.62 23.80 -14.44
C LYS A 126 -0.19 24.75 -15.31
N GLU A 127 0.34 25.92 -15.54
CA GLU A 127 -0.25 26.93 -16.43
C GLU A 127 0.40 26.83 -17.80
N HIS A 128 -0.43 26.74 -18.84
CA HIS A 128 0.01 26.73 -20.22
C HIS A 128 -0.76 27.79 -20.98
N THR A 129 -0.06 28.76 -21.56
CA THR A 129 -0.66 29.77 -22.44
C THR A 129 -0.50 29.32 -23.87
N LEU A 130 -1.61 29.07 -24.54
CA LEU A 130 -1.66 28.80 -25.97
C LEU A 130 -2.19 30.05 -26.67
N LYS A 131 -1.46 30.55 -27.69
CA LYS A 131 -1.87 31.68 -28.49
C LYS A 131 -2.48 31.20 -29.80
N PHE A 132 -3.68 31.68 -30.08
CA PHE A 132 -4.38 31.41 -31.34
C PHE A 132 -4.74 32.73 -31.99
N ASP A 133 -4.30 32.95 -33.23
CA ASP A 133 -4.46 34.23 -33.94
C ASP A 133 -5.92 34.60 -34.25
N ASN A 134 -6.82 33.65 -34.22
CA ASN A 134 -8.24 33.84 -34.54
C ASN A 134 -9.16 33.92 -33.31
N LEU A 135 -8.63 33.88 -32.10
CA LEU A 135 -9.41 34.04 -30.86
C LEU A 135 -9.62 35.53 -30.57
N LYS A 136 -10.90 35.94 -30.50
CA LYS A 136 -11.27 37.35 -30.23
C LYS A 136 -11.27 37.68 -28.73
N GLU A 137 -11.36 36.65 -27.89
CA GLU A 137 -11.42 36.79 -26.41
C GLU A 137 -10.52 35.76 -25.75
N GLU A 138 -10.01 36.10 -24.57
CA GLU A 138 -9.22 35.19 -23.75
C GLU A 138 -10.12 34.10 -23.14
N VAL A 139 -9.77 32.85 -23.33
CA VAL A 139 -10.51 31.70 -22.78
C VAL A 139 -9.65 30.95 -21.78
N ASN A 140 -10.09 30.87 -20.53
CA ASN A 140 -9.44 30.11 -19.51
C ASN A 140 -10.06 28.70 -19.44
N ILE A 141 -9.24 27.68 -19.70
CA ILE A 141 -9.63 26.27 -19.64
C ILE A 141 -8.94 25.62 -18.44
N VAL A 142 -9.72 25.09 -17.52
CA VAL A 142 -9.21 24.31 -16.39
C VAL A 142 -9.33 22.83 -16.72
N HIS A 143 -8.20 22.15 -16.84
CA HIS A 143 -8.14 20.71 -17.04
C HIS A 143 -7.74 20.03 -15.72
N LEU A 144 -8.66 19.27 -15.14
CA LEU A 144 -8.40 18.47 -13.95
C LEU A 144 -8.12 17.04 -14.39
N SER A 145 -6.92 16.55 -14.11
CA SER A 145 -6.53 15.16 -14.36
C SER A 145 -6.44 14.38 -13.04
N ASP A 146 -6.61 13.06 -13.14
CA ASP A 146 -6.44 12.12 -12.03
C ASP A 146 -7.38 12.37 -10.83
N ILE A 147 -8.61 12.81 -11.13
CA ILE A 147 -9.64 13.01 -10.11
C ILE A 147 -10.23 11.65 -9.75
N HIS A 148 -9.81 11.09 -8.63
CA HIS A 148 -10.37 9.88 -8.07
C HIS A 148 -11.58 10.20 -7.18
N PHE A 149 -12.79 10.06 -7.71
CA PHE A 149 -14.00 10.11 -6.90
C PHE A 149 -14.20 8.76 -6.20
N GLY A 150 -14.00 8.70 -4.89
CA GLY A 150 -14.17 7.46 -4.13
C GLY A 150 -14.03 7.63 -2.63
N ALA A 151 -14.10 6.52 -1.89
CA ALA A 151 -14.09 6.50 -0.44
C ALA A 151 -12.79 7.04 0.20
N VAL A 152 -11.69 7.08 -0.55
CA VAL A 152 -10.33 7.34 -0.01
C VAL A 152 -9.80 8.74 -0.29
N ARG A 153 -10.37 9.49 -1.24
CA ARG A 153 -9.92 10.86 -1.56
C ARG A 153 -11.09 11.85 -1.57
N HIS A 154 -10.98 12.83 -0.75
CA HIS A 154 -11.74 14.10 -0.77
C HIS A 154 -10.78 15.26 -0.80
#